data_1640d40316dee2ffa01f03a834f29065
#
_entry.id   1640d40316dee2ffa01f03a834f29065
#
_cell.length_a   1.000
_cell.length_b   1.000
_cell.length_c   1.000
_cell.angle_alpha   90.00
_cell.angle_beta   90.00
_cell.angle_gamma   90.00
#
_symmetry.space_group_name_H-M   'P 1'
#
loop_
_entity.id
_entity.type
_entity.pdbx_description
1 polymer ?
#
loop_
_entity_poly.entity_id
_entity_poly.type
_entity_poly.pdbx_seq_one_letter_code
_entity_poly.pdbx_strand_id
1 'polypeptide(L)'
;MATSLYDLSVPTFLQTVRAVAGFLQRAAKHCSETGADPDDFVHARLIADMAPFHFQIEALSHHSVWGLQAVKTGVFAPPALVGAMPFGGLRAIVDEAATALEALTPAEVNSWAGKALNITLHRPLDENDRSWRPWAPRQHAFTPETFLLSFSLPNFHFHAVTAYDILRSRGVPLGKRDYEGQLRTRSTSPKSDSATHG
;
A
#
# COMPACT_ATOMS: atom_id res chain seq x y z
N MET A 1 -14.02 -22.43 4.09
CA MET A 1 -13.85 -21.93 2.71
C MET A 1 -12.39 -21.55 2.55
N ALA A 2 -11.76 -21.88 1.42
CA ALA A 2 -10.40 -21.42 1.12
C ALA A 2 -10.43 -19.91 0.86
N THR A 3 -9.39 -19.20 1.27
CA THR A 3 -9.23 -17.76 1.01
C THR A 3 -8.94 -17.56 -0.48
N SER A 4 -9.70 -16.71 -1.14
CA SER A 4 -9.52 -16.43 -2.57
C SER A 4 -8.36 -15.45 -2.83
N LEU A 5 -7.88 -15.39 -4.08
CA LEU A 5 -6.86 -14.41 -4.47
C LEU A 5 -7.34 -12.97 -4.24
N TYR A 6 -8.63 -12.70 -4.51
CA TYR A 6 -9.25 -11.43 -4.21
C TYR A 6 -9.19 -11.10 -2.71
N ASP A 7 -9.60 -12.04 -1.84
CA ASP A 7 -9.62 -11.83 -0.38
C ASP A 7 -8.22 -11.57 0.20
N LEU A 8 -7.19 -12.22 -0.36
CA LEU A 8 -5.80 -12.01 0.03
C LEU A 8 -5.25 -10.64 -0.37
N SER A 9 -5.74 -10.07 -1.47
CA SER A 9 -5.12 -8.91 -2.12
C SER A 9 -5.95 -7.63 -2.02
N VAL A 10 -7.00 -7.50 -2.81
CA VAL A 10 -7.72 -6.23 -2.99
C VAL A 10 -8.21 -5.63 -1.66
N PRO A 11 -8.97 -6.35 -0.81
CA PRO A 11 -9.39 -5.80 0.47
C PRO A 11 -8.23 -5.51 1.43
N THR A 12 -7.11 -6.23 1.31
CA THR A 12 -5.91 -6.03 2.14
C THR A 12 -5.20 -4.74 1.75
N PHE A 13 -4.95 -4.52 0.46
CA PHE A 13 -4.42 -3.26 -0.03
C PHE A 13 -5.34 -2.09 0.30
N LEU A 14 -6.63 -2.25 0.02
CA LEU A 14 -7.63 -1.18 0.20
C LEU A 14 -7.75 -0.72 1.66
N GLN A 15 -7.70 -1.66 2.62
CA GLN A 15 -7.69 -1.32 4.04
C GLN A 15 -6.53 -0.36 4.39
N THR A 16 -5.32 -0.69 3.96
CA THR A 16 -4.13 0.13 4.27
C THR A 16 -4.09 1.41 3.44
N VAL A 17 -4.47 1.38 2.15
CA VAL A 17 -4.54 2.60 1.31
C VAL A 17 -5.50 3.62 1.93
N ARG A 18 -6.69 3.18 2.38
CA ARG A 18 -7.64 4.06 3.08
C ARG A 18 -7.10 4.56 4.42
N ALA A 19 -6.35 3.75 5.15
CA ALA A 19 -5.67 4.18 6.37
C ALA A 19 -4.63 5.25 6.07
N VAL A 20 -3.85 5.08 4.99
CA VAL A 20 -2.88 6.09 4.50
C VAL A 20 -3.60 7.38 4.13
N ALA A 21 -4.69 7.34 3.35
CA ALA A 21 -5.49 8.52 3.04
C ALA A 21 -5.95 9.25 4.32
N GLY A 22 -6.40 8.48 5.33
CA GLY A 22 -6.83 9.01 6.62
C GLY A 22 -5.71 9.70 7.39
N PHE A 23 -4.52 9.10 7.49
CA PHE A 23 -3.43 9.74 8.20
C PHE A 23 -2.80 10.91 7.42
N LEU A 24 -2.83 10.92 6.08
CA LEU A 24 -2.47 12.10 5.28
C LEU A 24 -3.44 13.27 5.51
N GLN A 25 -4.74 12.98 5.60
CA GLN A 25 -5.72 14.00 5.96
C GLN A 25 -5.46 14.57 7.36
N ARG A 26 -5.11 13.70 8.34
CA ARG A 26 -4.76 14.12 9.69
C ARG A 26 -3.48 14.95 9.73
N ALA A 27 -2.48 14.62 8.91
CA ALA A 27 -1.26 15.42 8.76
C ALA A 27 -1.56 16.82 8.22
N ALA A 28 -2.36 16.93 7.16
CA ALA A 28 -2.78 18.21 6.62
C ALA A 28 -3.56 19.07 7.65
N LYS A 29 -4.47 18.44 8.42
CA LYS A 29 -5.20 19.09 9.50
C LYS A 29 -4.25 19.60 10.60
N HIS A 30 -3.30 18.78 11.04
CA HIS A 30 -2.28 19.15 12.02
C HIS A 30 -1.49 20.38 11.57
N CYS A 31 -1.04 20.42 10.31
CA CYS A 31 -0.35 21.58 9.76
C CYS A 31 -1.23 22.84 9.77
N SER A 32 -2.50 22.72 9.37
CA SER A 32 -3.44 23.84 9.43
C SER A 32 -3.66 24.38 10.86
N GLU A 33 -3.66 23.50 11.88
CA GLU A 33 -3.85 23.86 13.28
C GLU A 33 -2.59 24.48 13.91
N THR A 34 -1.41 24.11 13.41
CA THR A 34 -0.10 24.55 13.96
C THR A 34 0.54 25.68 13.16
N GLY A 35 -0.02 26.03 12.00
CA GLY A 35 0.57 27.00 11.07
C GLY A 35 1.80 26.47 10.31
N ALA A 36 2.02 25.15 10.28
CA ALA A 36 3.09 24.51 9.50
C ALA A 36 2.67 24.32 8.05
N ASP A 37 3.65 24.23 7.15
CA ASP A 37 3.40 23.87 5.75
C ASP A 37 3.44 22.35 5.57
N PRO A 38 2.38 21.68 5.07
CA PRO A 38 2.40 20.25 4.80
C PRO A 38 3.45 19.86 3.74
N ASP A 39 3.89 20.76 2.88
CA ASP A 39 4.93 20.50 1.91
C ASP A 39 6.31 20.27 2.56
N ASP A 40 6.53 20.66 3.82
CA ASP A 40 7.73 20.34 4.60
C ASP A 40 7.90 18.83 4.81
N PHE A 41 6.83 18.05 4.71
CA PHE A 41 6.91 16.59 4.79
C PHE A 41 7.43 15.95 3.50
N VAL A 42 7.27 16.59 2.33
CA VAL A 42 7.53 15.97 1.02
C VAL A 42 8.93 15.39 0.91
N HIS A 43 9.93 16.10 1.40
CA HIS A 43 11.33 15.68 1.40
C HIS A 43 11.79 15.05 2.71
N ALA A 44 10.90 14.93 3.71
CA ALA A 44 11.25 14.39 5.01
C ALA A 44 11.65 12.91 4.91
N ARG A 45 12.61 12.51 5.76
CA ARG A 45 13.17 11.15 5.84
C ARG A 45 13.28 10.74 7.30
N LEU A 46 13.28 9.44 7.58
CA LEU A 46 13.61 8.91 8.91
C LEU A 46 15.10 9.07 9.21
N ILE A 47 15.94 8.74 8.22
CA ILE A 47 17.39 8.89 8.27
C ILE A 47 17.90 9.29 6.88
N ALA A 48 19.06 9.91 6.80
CA ALA A 48 19.57 10.57 5.59
C ALA A 48 19.69 9.65 4.35
N ASP A 49 20.00 8.38 4.56
CA ASP A 49 20.17 7.38 3.50
C ASP A 49 18.88 6.62 3.13
N MET A 50 17.74 6.90 3.80
CA MET A 50 16.44 6.37 3.40
C MET A 50 15.76 7.25 2.35
N ALA A 51 14.89 6.65 1.54
CA ALA A 51 14.08 7.38 0.57
C ALA A 51 13.08 8.35 1.26
N PRO A 52 12.80 9.52 0.66
CA PRO A 52 11.94 10.55 1.24
C PRO A 52 10.46 10.15 1.26
N PHE A 53 9.66 10.97 1.96
CA PHE A 53 8.23 10.75 2.12
C PHE A 53 7.47 10.62 0.79
N HIS A 54 7.71 11.50 -0.19
CA HIS A 54 7.04 11.40 -1.49
C HIS A 54 7.28 10.04 -2.16
N PHE A 55 8.50 9.51 -2.08
CA PHE A 55 8.83 8.18 -2.61
C PHE A 55 8.01 7.08 -1.93
N GLN A 56 7.81 7.17 -0.61
CA GLN A 56 7.03 6.17 0.13
C GLN A 56 5.59 6.10 -0.37
N ILE A 57 4.99 7.25 -0.66
CA ILE A 57 3.62 7.35 -1.17
C ILE A 57 3.51 6.81 -2.60
N GLU A 58 4.44 7.17 -3.48
CA GLU A 58 4.45 6.65 -4.85
C GLU A 58 4.68 5.12 -4.88
N ALA A 59 5.64 4.63 -4.11
CA ALA A 59 5.96 3.21 -4.03
C ALA A 59 4.80 2.38 -3.44
N LEU A 60 4.03 2.93 -2.49
CA LEU A 60 2.81 2.30 -1.99
C LEU A 60 1.80 2.05 -3.12
N SER A 61 1.55 3.04 -3.98
CA SER A 61 0.68 2.89 -5.15
C SER A 61 1.25 1.85 -6.13
N HIS A 62 2.55 1.87 -6.38
CA HIS A 62 3.22 0.91 -7.27
C HIS A 62 3.04 -0.53 -6.78
N HIS A 63 3.22 -0.78 -5.50
CA HIS A 63 3.11 -2.15 -4.97
C HIS A 63 1.67 -2.63 -4.76
N SER A 64 0.69 -1.76 -4.66
CA SER A 64 -0.72 -2.15 -4.58
C SER A 64 -1.35 -2.29 -5.99
N VAL A 65 -1.54 -1.19 -6.70
CA VAL A 65 -2.24 -1.16 -7.99
C VAL A 65 -1.44 -1.89 -9.07
N TRP A 66 -0.15 -1.55 -9.21
CA TRP A 66 0.71 -2.15 -10.23
C TRP A 66 1.18 -3.56 -9.84
N GLY A 67 1.17 -3.89 -8.54
CA GLY A 67 1.31 -5.27 -8.09
C GLY A 67 0.20 -6.17 -8.61
N LEU A 68 -1.06 -5.73 -8.53
CA LEU A 68 -2.21 -6.45 -9.09
C LEU A 68 -2.20 -6.44 -10.62
N GLN A 69 -1.81 -5.34 -11.24
CA GLN A 69 -1.64 -5.27 -12.69
C GLN A 69 -0.58 -6.26 -13.17
N ALA A 70 0.51 -6.46 -12.43
CA ALA A 70 1.53 -7.45 -12.75
C ALA A 70 0.97 -8.88 -12.70
N VAL A 71 0.12 -9.20 -11.74
CA VAL A 71 -0.56 -10.50 -11.68
C VAL A 71 -1.46 -10.71 -12.91
N LYS A 72 -2.17 -9.66 -13.35
CA LYS A 72 -3.03 -9.69 -14.52
C LYS A 72 -2.26 -9.89 -15.83
N THR A 73 -1.16 -9.16 -15.99
CA THR A 73 -0.45 -9.04 -17.28
C THR A 73 0.81 -9.91 -17.39
N GLY A 74 1.34 -10.39 -16.25
CA GLY A 74 2.64 -11.07 -16.20
C GLY A 74 3.84 -10.11 -16.19
N VAL A 75 3.62 -8.78 -16.10
CA VAL A 75 4.70 -7.78 -16.16
C VAL A 75 4.54 -6.76 -15.02
N PHE A 76 5.57 -6.64 -14.19
CA PHE A 76 5.65 -5.59 -13.18
C PHE A 76 6.33 -4.35 -13.78
N ALA A 77 5.52 -3.44 -14.30
CA ALA A 77 5.98 -2.22 -14.97
C ALA A 77 5.19 -1.00 -14.42
N PRO A 78 5.44 -0.60 -13.16
CA PRO A 78 4.85 0.63 -12.66
C PRO A 78 5.37 1.82 -13.47
N PRO A 79 4.62 2.95 -13.53
CA PRO A 79 5.08 4.16 -14.19
C PRO A 79 6.38 4.67 -13.53
N ALA A 80 7.10 5.50 -14.24
CA ALA A 80 8.23 6.21 -13.63
C ALA A 80 7.74 7.04 -12.43
N LEU A 81 8.59 7.12 -11.41
CA LEU A 81 8.31 8.00 -10.26
C LEU A 81 8.21 9.44 -10.74
N VAL A 82 7.17 10.13 -10.33
CA VAL A 82 6.98 11.55 -10.61
C VAL A 82 7.99 12.39 -9.81
N GLY A 83 8.32 11.91 -8.61
CA GLY A 83 9.24 12.58 -7.70
C GLY A 83 8.52 13.58 -6.78
N ALA A 84 9.26 14.57 -6.29
CA ALA A 84 8.72 15.55 -5.37
C ALA A 84 7.61 16.38 -6.01
N MET A 85 6.46 16.40 -5.36
CA MET A 85 5.28 17.19 -5.72
C MET A 85 4.64 17.76 -4.45
N PRO A 86 3.75 18.77 -4.53
CA PRO A 86 3.04 19.26 -3.36
C PRO A 86 2.30 18.14 -2.60
N PHE A 87 2.18 18.26 -1.29
CA PHE A 87 1.54 17.27 -0.42
C PHE A 87 0.11 16.90 -0.88
N GLY A 88 -0.61 17.88 -1.44
CA GLY A 88 -1.92 17.64 -2.05
C GLY A 88 -1.88 16.66 -3.23
N GLY A 89 -0.82 16.70 -4.03
CA GLY A 89 -0.58 15.75 -5.13
C GLY A 89 -0.31 14.33 -4.60
N LEU A 90 0.46 14.19 -3.52
CA LEU A 90 0.68 12.89 -2.87
C LEU A 90 -0.62 12.29 -2.34
N ARG A 91 -1.53 13.11 -1.79
CA ARG A 91 -2.87 12.67 -1.40
C ARG A 91 -3.66 12.15 -2.59
N ALA A 92 -3.62 12.85 -3.72
CA ALA A 92 -4.32 12.45 -4.94
C ALA A 92 -3.85 11.06 -5.43
N ILE A 93 -2.54 10.75 -5.37
CA ILE A 93 -2.00 9.41 -5.71
C ILE A 93 -2.67 8.32 -4.86
N VAL A 94 -2.85 8.56 -3.57
CA VAL A 94 -3.48 7.58 -2.65
C VAL A 94 -4.96 7.41 -2.95
N ASP A 95 -5.67 8.50 -3.23
CA ASP A 95 -7.10 8.47 -3.59
C ASP A 95 -7.33 7.77 -4.94
N GLU A 96 -6.46 7.99 -5.92
CA GLU A 96 -6.46 7.28 -7.21
C GLU A 96 -6.20 5.79 -7.02
N ALA A 97 -5.24 5.42 -6.16
CA ALA A 97 -4.97 4.02 -5.83
C ALA A 97 -6.18 3.34 -5.18
N ALA A 98 -6.88 4.02 -4.26
CA ALA A 98 -8.10 3.51 -3.66
C ALA A 98 -9.18 3.26 -4.74
N THR A 99 -9.41 4.23 -5.61
CA THR A 99 -10.39 4.15 -6.70
C THR A 99 -10.07 2.99 -7.65
N ALA A 100 -8.80 2.83 -8.03
CA ALA A 100 -8.38 1.74 -8.91
C ALA A 100 -8.58 0.35 -8.27
N LEU A 101 -8.33 0.23 -6.96
CA LEU A 101 -8.55 -1.01 -6.21
C LEU A 101 -10.05 -1.32 -6.07
N GLU A 102 -10.90 -0.32 -5.82
CA GLU A 102 -12.35 -0.45 -5.70
C GLU A 102 -13.03 -0.91 -7.01
N ALA A 103 -12.42 -0.59 -8.14
CA ALA A 103 -12.94 -1.00 -9.45
C ALA A 103 -12.74 -2.50 -9.72
N LEU A 104 -11.86 -3.20 -8.98
CA LEU A 104 -11.57 -4.62 -9.19
C LEU A 104 -12.64 -5.51 -8.57
N THR A 105 -13.16 -6.44 -9.35
CA THR A 105 -14.20 -7.39 -8.88
C THR A 105 -13.60 -8.72 -8.42
N PRO A 106 -14.27 -9.43 -7.48
CA PRO A 106 -13.85 -10.77 -7.07
C PRO A 106 -13.74 -11.76 -8.24
N ALA A 107 -14.68 -11.71 -9.20
CA ALA A 107 -14.68 -12.59 -10.35
C ALA A 107 -13.45 -12.35 -11.23
N GLU A 108 -13.11 -11.09 -11.50
CA GLU A 108 -11.94 -10.73 -12.29
C GLU A 108 -10.65 -11.21 -11.62
N VAL A 109 -10.42 -10.80 -10.37
CA VAL A 109 -9.16 -11.10 -9.67
C VAL A 109 -8.97 -12.60 -9.46
N ASN A 110 -10.02 -13.32 -9.08
CA ASN A 110 -9.94 -14.77 -8.88
C ASN A 110 -9.68 -15.54 -10.19
N SER A 111 -10.00 -14.96 -11.35
CA SER A 111 -9.67 -15.57 -12.64
C SER A 111 -8.16 -15.61 -12.93
N TRP A 112 -7.36 -14.87 -12.20
CA TRP A 112 -5.89 -14.84 -12.33
C TRP A 112 -5.19 -15.89 -11.47
N ALA A 113 -5.87 -16.48 -10.48
CA ALA A 113 -5.31 -17.42 -9.52
C ALA A 113 -4.65 -18.65 -10.18
N GLY A 114 -3.60 -19.16 -9.54
CA GLY A 114 -2.93 -20.42 -9.94
C GLY A 114 -2.17 -20.39 -11.25
N LYS A 115 -2.06 -19.25 -11.94
CA LYS A 115 -1.29 -19.11 -13.18
C LYS A 115 0.21 -19.06 -12.88
N ALA A 116 1.04 -19.56 -13.81
CA ALA A 116 2.47 -19.32 -13.74
C ALA A 116 2.78 -17.86 -14.11
N LEU A 117 3.57 -17.19 -13.31
CA LEU A 117 4.04 -15.82 -13.54
C LEU A 117 5.57 -15.80 -13.60
N ASN A 118 6.12 -15.20 -14.66
CA ASN A 118 7.56 -14.94 -14.74
C ASN A 118 7.76 -13.42 -14.71
N ILE A 119 8.02 -12.89 -13.54
CA ILE A 119 8.18 -11.44 -13.31
C ILE A 119 9.65 -11.06 -13.28
N THR A 120 10.02 -10.06 -14.05
CA THR A 120 11.35 -9.46 -14.00
C THR A 120 11.36 -8.40 -12.90
N LEU A 121 12.22 -8.59 -11.91
CA LEU A 121 12.44 -7.65 -10.81
C LEU A 121 13.88 -7.14 -10.85
N HIS A 122 14.07 -5.88 -10.51
CA HIS A 122 15.40 -5.32 -10.29
C HIS A 122 15.84 -5.65 -8.87
N ARG A 123 16.88 -6.46 -8.74
CA ARG A 123 17.42 -6.93 -7.46
C ARG A 123 18.95 -6.79 -7.45
N PRO A 124 19.59 -6.61 -6.28
CA PRO A 124 21.05 -6.65 -6.17
C PRO A 124 21.61 -7.97 -6.74
N LEU A 125 22.76 -7.91 -7.36
CA LEU A 125 23.49 -9.11 -7.82
C LEU A 125 24.10 -9.88 -6.64
N ASP A 126 24.48 -9.17 -5.58
CA ASP A 126 24.98 -9.69 -4.32
C ASP A 126 23.98 -9.34 -3.22
N GLU A 127 23.64 -10.29 -2.34
CA GLU A 127 22.76 -10.09 -1.19
C GLU A 127 23.30 -9.03 -0.22
N ASN A 128 24.62 -8.77 -0.24
CA ASN A 128 25.27 -7.73 0.55
C ASN A 128 25.33 -6.37 -0.15
N ASP A 129 24.95 -6.28 -1.43
CA ASP A 129 24.92 -5.01 -2.15
C ASP A 129 23.79 -4.13 -1.62
N ARG A 130 24.13 -3.21 -0.74
CA ARG A 130 23.23 -2.17 -0.19
C ARG A 130 23.36 -0.84 -0.92
N SER A 131 24.04 -0.82 -2.09
CA SER A 131 24.18 0.40 -2.89
C SER A 131 22.83 0.82 -3.49
N TRP A 132 22.64 2.14 -3.64
CA TRP A 132 21.50 2.74 -4.36
C TRP A 132 21.67 2.65 -5.90
N ARG A 133 22.52 1.77 -6.39
CA ARG A 133 22.72 1.56 -7.83
C ARG A 133 21.51 0.87 -8.42
N PRO A 134 21.21 1.13 -9.71
CA PRO A 134 20.21 0.34 -10.42
C PRO A 134 20.61 -1.15 -10.37
N TRP A 135 19.74 -1.97 -9.79
CA TRP A 135 19.99 -3.39 -9.67
C TRP A 135 19.72 -4.09 -11.00
N ALA A 136 20.50 -5.13 -11.30
CA ALA A 136 20.30 -5.90 -12.52
C ALA A 136 18.90 -6.55 -12.54
N PRO A 137 18.23 -6.55 -13.71
CA PRO A 137 16.97 -7.25 -13.87
C PRO A 137 17.18 -8.76 -13.74
N ARG A 138 16.34 -9.42 -12.93
CA ARG A 138 16.31 -10.88 -12.80
C ARG A 138 14.88 -11.38 -12.96
N GLN A 139 14.73 -12.43 -13.72
CA GLN A 139 13.45 -13.11 -13.87
C GLN A 139 13.24 -14.08 -12.69
N HIS A 140 12.07 -13.99 -12.08
CA HIS A 140 11.63 -14.84 -10.97
C HIS A 140 10.34 -15.55 -11.37
N ALA A 141 10.29 -16.86 -11.11
CA ALA A 141 9.08 -17.66 -11.26
C ALA A 141 8.20 -17.55 -10.02
N PHE A 142 6.94 -17.15 -10.21
CA PHE A 142 5.92 -17.02 -9.18
C PHE A 142 4.62 -17.70 -9.60
N THR A 143 3.71 -17.83 -8.64
CA THR A 143 2.27 -17.80 -8.86
C THR A 143 1.74 -16.42 -8.44
N PRO A 144 0.50 -16.03 -8.83
CA PRO A 144 -0.13 -14.81 -8.33
C PRO A 144 -0.06 -14.66 -6.81
N GLU A 145 -0.35 -15.73 -6.10
CA GLU A 145 -0.36 -15.78 -4.65
C GLU A 145 1.05 -15.55 -4.08
N THR A 146 2.06 -16.25 -4.60
CA THR A 146 3.43 -16.12 -4.11
C THR A 146 4.04 -14.76 -4.45
N PHE A 147 3.73 -14.17 -5.62
CA PHE A 147 4.15 -12.83 -5.96
C PHE A 147 3.56 -11.78 -5.01
N LEU A 148 2.24 -11.86 -4.76
CA LEU A 148 1.57 -10.91 -3.88
C LEU A 148 2.08 -11.05 -2.44
N LEU A 149 2.16 -12.27 -1.90
CA LEU A 149 2.51 -12.50 -0.50
C LEU A 149 3.99 -12.30 -0.19
N SER A 150 4.90 -12.60 -1.13
CA SER A 150 6.34 -12.53 -0.88
C SER A 150 7.04 -11.29 -1.45
N PHE A 151 6.40 -10.57 -2.37
CA PHE A 151 6.97 -9.35 -2.97
C PHE A 151 6.06 -8.13 -2.79
N SER A 152 4.85 -8.16 -3.34
CA SER A 152 4.00 -6.97 -3.42
C SER A 152 3.57 -6.47 -2.03
N LEU A 153 2.96 -7.32 -1.22
CA LEU A 153 2.49 -6.97 0.13
C LEU A 153 3.61 -6.56 1.09
N PRO A 154 4.75 -7.27 1.17
CA PRO A 154 5.85 -6.82 2.05
C PRO A 154 6.39 -5.45 1.68
N ASN A 155 6.61 -5.16 0.39
CA ASN A 155 7.04 -3.85 -0.05
C ASN A 155 5.98 -2.78 0.21
N PHE A 156 4.73 -3.06 -0.10
CA PHE A 156 3.60 -2.18 0.16
C PHE A 156 3.51 -1.76 1.63
N HIS A 157 3.56 -2.73 2.56
CA HIS A 157 3.50 -2.44 3.98
C HIS A 157 4.74 -1.71 4.48
N PHE A 158 5.93 -2.03 3.94
CA PHE A 158 7.15 -1.29 4.25
C PHE A 158 7.00 0.20 3.92
N HIS A 159 6.51 0.53 2.73
CA HIS A 159 6.33 1.92 2.32
C HIS A 159 5.22 2.62 3.11
N ALA A 160 4.12 1.94 3.38
CA ALA A 160 3.01 2.48 4.17
C ALA A 160 3.43 2.80 5.62
N VAL A 161 4.14 1.88 6.29
CA VAL A 161 4.62 2.11 7.67
C VAL A 161 5.72 3.15 7.71
N THR A 162 6.63 3.18 6.72
CA THR A 162 7.68 4.20 6.65
C THR A 162 7.08 5.60 6.47
N ALA A 163 6.04 5.75 5.64
CA ALA A 163 5.32 7.02 5.51
C ALA A 163 4.68 7.45 6.84
N TYR A 164 4.02 6.52 7.55
CA TYR A 164 3.48 6.77 8.88
C TYR A 164 4.58 7.21 9.85
N ASP A 165 5.72 6.52 9.89
CA ASP A 165 6.82 6.80 10.81
C ASP A 165 7.48 8.16 10.52
N ILE A 166 7.62 8.55 9.25
CA ILE A 166 8.11 9.88 8.89
C ILE A 166 7.18 10.97 9.47
N LEU A 167 5.86 10.87 9.27
CA LEU A 167 4.92 11.83 9.83
C LEU A 167 4.95 11.85 11.36
N ARG A 168 5.04 10.68 11.99
CA ARG A 168 5.17 10.58 13.46
C ARG A 168 6.43 11.24 13.98
N SER A 169 7.58 11.02 13.32
CA SER A 169 8.86 11.65 13.71
C SER A 169 8.84 13.17 13.56
N ARG A 170 7.94 13.70 12.75
CA ARG A 170 7.73 15.14 12.52
C ARG A 170 6.62 15.74 13.41
N GLY A 171 6.11 15.00 14.40
CA GLY A 171 5.18 15.50 15.38
C GLY A 171 3.70 15.35 15.04
N VAL A 172 3.34 14.79 13.89
CA VAL A 172 1.93 14.53 13.55
C VAL A 172 1.33 13.56 14.58
N PRO A 173 0.18 13.87 15.22
CA PRO A 173 -0.41 13.07 16.29
C PRO A 173 -1.14 11.84 15.74
N LEU A 174 -0.37 10.86 15.24
CA LEU A 174 -0.85 9.57 14.75
C LEU A 174 -0.62 8.47 15.79
N GLY A 175 -1.46 7.45 15.77
CA GLY A 175 -1.30 6.24 16.57
C GLY A 175 -1.44 4.97 15.72
N LYS A 176 -1.16 3.82 16.30
CA LYS A 176 -1.26 2.51 15.62
C LYS A 176 -2.62 2.32 14.92
N ARG A 177 -3.71 2.79 15.53
CA ARG A 177 -5.07 2.67 14.97
C ARG A 177 -5.25 3.43 13.67
N ASP A 178 -4.52 4.53 13.46
CA ASP A 178 -4.55 5.28 12.22
C ASP A 178 -3.93 4.50 11.07
N TYR A 179 -2.89 3.68 11.36
CA TYR A 179 -2.28 2.75 10.40
C TYR A 179 -3.12 1.48 10.19
N GLU A 180 -3.69 0.92 11.26
CA GLU A 180 -4.53 -0.28 11.21
C GLU A 180 -5.79 -0.06 10.36
N GLY A 181 -6.35 1.14 10.42
CA GLY A 181 -7.55 1.51 9.70
C GLY A 181 -8.80 0.74 10.15
N GLN A 182 -9.76 0.59 9.25
CA GLN A 182 -11.01 -0.09 9.54
C GLN A 182 -10.85 -1.61 9.42
N LEU A 183 -11.10 -2.32 10.52
CA LEU A 183 -11.07 -3.78 10.54
C LEU A 183 -12.22 -4.39 9.72
N ARG A 184 -11.92 -5.46 9.00
CA ARG A 184 -12.88 -6.26 8.26
C ARG A 184 -13.50 -7.33 9.17
N THR A 185 -14.47 -6.94 9.97
CA THR A 185 -15.17 -7.84 10.89
C THR A 185 -16.36 -8.52 10.22
N ARG A 186 -16.74 -9.70 10.70
CA ARG A 186 -18.02 -10.31 10.35
C ARG A 186 -19.15 -9.44 10.92
N SER A 187 -20.18 -9.17 10.11
CA SER A 187 -21.44 -8.66 10.65
C SER A 187 -22.06 -9.73 11.55
N THR A 188 -22.09 -9.50 12.85
CA THR A 188 -22.93 -10.26 13.75
C THR A 188 -24.35 -9.71 13.60
N SER A 189 -25.21 -10.39 12.86
CA SER A 189 -26.65 -10.12 12.96
C SER A 189 -27.07 -10.26 14.42
N PRO A 190 -27.79 -9.30 15.01
CA PRO A 190 -28.31 -9.47 16.37
C PRO A 190 -29.17 -10.75 16.39
N LYS A 191 -28.88 -11.69 17.29
CA LYS A 191 -29.78 -12.79 17.60
C LYS A 191 -31.11 -12.14 17.95
N SER A 192 -32.16 -12.44 17.19
CA SER A 192 -33.52 -12.15 17.61
C SER A 192 -33.77 -13.00 18.86
N ASP A 193 -33.71 -12.38 20.04
CA ASP A 193 -34.26 -12.95 21.25
C ASP A 193 -35.78 -13.10 21.03
N SER A 194 -36.19 -14.26 20.54
CA SER A 194 -37.57 -14.70 20.60
C SER A 194 -37.87 -14.96 22.08
N ALA A 195 -38.29 -13.92 22.79
CA ALA A 195 -38.93 -14.08 24.09
C ALA A 195 -40.23 -14.83 23.88
N THR A 196 -40.21 -16.13 24.11
CA THR A 196 -41.40 -16.95 24.33
C THR A 196 -41.89 -16.59 25.72
N HIS A 197 -42.92 -15.75 25.78
CA HIS A 197 -43.83 -15.69 26.93
C HIS A 197 -44.89 -16.77 26.73
N GLY A 198 -44.75 -17.83 27.55
CA GLY A 198 -45.81 -18.77 27.86
C GLY A 198 -46.14 -18.65 29.33
#